data_75581cc30ac4e6218e245fd062e6d32b
#
_entry.id   75581cc30ac4e6218e245fd062e6d32b
#
_cell.length_a   1.000
_cell.length_b   1.000
_cell.length_c   1.000
_cell.angle_alpha   90.00
_cell.angle_beta   90.00
_cell.angle_gamma   90.00
#
_symmetry.space_group_name_H-M   'P 1'
#
loop_
_entity.id
_entity.type
_entity.pdbx_description
1 polymer ?
#
loop_
_entity_poly.entity_id
_entity_poly.type
_entity_poly.pdbx_seq_one_letter_code
_entity_poly.pdbx_strand_id
1 'polypeptide(L)'
;MKELQRLSKLALTAMLAMPLLTACHDDDDIDLGSLTPEESAFGKANDVFSADEWYPGGQLGTTEKASYSAATPAVVNIAGMEEDFNTGEDFFEHLYTFEQNPRKGLGPAWVRNSCIACHPSYGHGKRQTEYRANQIGNGYLLVIYHPSNNAYISEVTGMPQTQAMSPFKAPIDETQIKIEWPEVKEMESGLPMQFADGEKYSLIYPVVTIPQTAFNTNPKPTEYDVRLESTIGLYGTGLLDALDDEDIEAQWRAEAPFVDLNPAMWDKEANAFKTSAYYTAPYNDTGSFHGSRGPLKRFTYAMTRGTLQDGAGANAIWNITNVTRSDRHWLYTTPAWAKAQSEDSEVVDYIKRHGSSETSILHPYFADGTNEGISERVNEILSCSSIAKKETFDKYLFKGAPYNGQEEMTDKQYYQFMVWHRGLAVPAARNLDDPQVKRGKQLFTEMGCAQCHRPSWKTGKDNMWVDASVKAYADANNLAKDGDYTKLLPKYPNQTIWPYTDMVQHRLFMVNDIRTGWCRTTPLWGRGLSRQLTGADDRMHDCRARTVLEAIMWHGYSKQSDAYASTVKFYHLSKADRDAVVRFIESI
;
A
#
# COMPACT_ATOMS: atom_id res chain seq x y z
N MET A 1 -29.39 -33.51 13.60
CA MET A 1 -29.60 -32.08 13.37
C MET A 1 -30.43 -31.39 14.48
N LYS A 2 -30.32 -31.80 15.72
CA LYS A 2 -30.97 -31.13 16.88
C LYS A 2 -30.04 -30.89 18.06
N GLU A 3 -28.75 -31.26 17.96
CA GLU A 3 -27.76 -31.03 19.03
C GLU A 3 -26.76 -29.91 18.71
N LEU A 4 -26.66 -29.42 17.46
CA LEU A 4 -25.81 -28.27 17.10
C LEU A 4 -26.45 -26.90 17.40
N GLN A 5 -27.71 -26.86 17.82
CA GLN A 5 -28.41 -25.60 18.17
C GLN A 5 -28.42 -25.29 19.67
N ARG A 6 -27.77 -26.12 20.50
CA ARG A 6 -27.71 -25.87 21.96
C ARG A 6 -26.39 -25.26 22.45
N LEU A 7 -25.35 -25.23 21.64
CA LEU A 7 -24.07 -24.62 21.98
C LEU A 7 -23.93 -23.15 21.57
N SER A 8 -24.86 -22.61 20.79
CA SER A 8 -24.86 -21.18 20.40
C SER A 8 -25.60 -20.24 21.36
N LYS A 9 -26.18 -20.77 22.48
CA LYS A 9 -26.94 -19.95 23.44
C LYS A 9 -26.27 -19.77 24.81
N LEU A 10 -25.06 -20.26 24.99
CA LEU A 10 -24.32 -20.10 26.26
C LEU A 10 -23.09 -19.20 26.19
N ALA A 11 -22.82 -18.63 25.00
CA ALA A 11 -21.74 -17.63 24.80
C ALA A 11 -22.26 -16.17 24.78
N LEU A 12 -23.55 -15.95 25.11
CA LEU A 12 -24.19 -14.63 24.93
C LEU A 12 -24.55 -13.96 26.27
N THR A 13 -23.84 -14.25 27.35
CA THR A 13 -24.18 -13.65 28.67
C THR A 13 -22.97 -13.14 29.44
N ALA A 14 -21.88 -12.79 28.75
CA ALA A 14 -20.73 -12.14 29.39
C ALA A 14 -20.28 -10.86 28.64
N MET A 15 -21.19 -10.24 27.90
CA MET A 15 -20.97 -8.92 27.26
C MET A 15 -22.07 -7.97 27.73
N LEU A 16 -21.96 -7.46 28.96
CA LEU A 16 -22.79 -6.34 29.41
C LEU A 16 -22.11 -5.68 30.59
N ALA A 17 -21.22 -4.79 30.35
CA ALA A 17 -20.95 -3.56 31.10
C ALA A 17 -19.88 -2.71 30.39
N MET A 18 -20.17 -2.25 29.18
CA MET A 18 -19.56 -0.99 28.73
C MET A 18 -20.62 0.10 28.98
N PRO A 19 -20.29 1.19 29.66
CA PRO A 19 -21.17 2.33 29.70
C PRO A 19 -21.35 2.86 28.26
N LEU A 20 -22.60 2.95 27.83
CA LEU A 20 -23.03 3.70 26.66
C LEU A 20 -22.53 5.15 26.85
N LEU A 21 -21.44 5.50 26.17
CA LEU A 21 -21.11 6.90 25.97
C LEU A 21 -22.18 7.45 25.02
N THR A 22 -23.17 8.11 25.56
CA THR A 22 -24.12 8.91 24.83
C THR A 22 -23.35 10.03 24.12
N ALA A 23 -23.21 9.87 22.81
CA ALA A 23 -22.73 10.92 21.94
C ALA A 23 -23.76 12.05 21.92
N CYS A 24 -23.55 13.05 22.74
CA CYS A 24 -24.17 14.37 22.60
C CYS A 24 -23.08 15.41 22.76
N HIS A 25 -22.81 16.00 21.62
CA HIS A 25 -22.29 17.35 21.41
C HIS A 25 -20.93 17.76 21.96
N ASP A 26 -20.28 18.33 21.05
CA ASP A 26 -19.26 19.38 21.00
C ASP A 26 -17.82 18.90 21.00
N ASP A 27 -17.32 19.07 19.81
CA ASP A 27 -16.02 19.64 19.46
C ASP A 27 -14.77 19.07 20.15
N ASP A 28 -13.98 18.44 19.31
CA ASP A 28 -12.53 18.39 19.33
C ASP A 28 -11.81 17.53 20.39
N ASP A 29 -12.40 17.20 21.51
CA ASP A 29 -11.79 16.34 22.51
C ASP A 29 -12.63 15.07 22.72
N ILE A 30 -12.36 14.03 21.93
CA ILE A 30 -12.70 12.68 22.40
C ILE A 30 -11.85 12.47 23.65
N ASP A 31 -12.51 12.47 24.81
CA ASP A 31 -11.85 12.22 26.08
C ASP A 31 -11.35 10.76 26.10
N LEU A 32 -10.09 10.57 25.68
CA LEU A 32 -9.39 9.31 25.79
C LEU A 32 -8.94 9.03 27.24
N GLY A 33 -9.20 9.94 28.18
CA GLY A 33 -8.72 9.88 29.55
C GLY A 33 -9.54 9.01 30.50
N SER A 34 -10.64 8.39 30.04
CA SER A 34 -11.51 7.60 30.92
C SER A 34 -11.07 6.15 31.13
N LEU A 35 -10.15 5.63 30.30
CA LEU A 35 -9.56 4.30 30.49
C LEU A 35 -8.12 4.47 30.96
N THR A 36 -7.87 4.18 32.22
CA THR A 36 -6.47 4.10 32.68
C THR A 36 -5.80 2.91 32.00
N PRO A 37 -4.51 3.02 31.65
CA PRO A 37 -3.76 1.90 31.11
C PRO A 37 -3.82 0.62 31.95
N GLU A 38 -4.02 0.75 33.27
CA GLU A 38 -4.12 -0.36 34.20
C GLU A 38 -5.44 -1.13 34.08
N GLU A 39 -6.45 -0.54 33.48
CA GLU A 39 -7.75 -1.17 33.19
C GLU A 39 -7.80 -1.85 31.83
N SER A 40 -6.66 -1.84 31.11
CA SER A 40 -6.53 -2.46 29.80
C SER A 40 -6.82 -3.97 29.87
N ALA A 41 -7.62 -4.47 28.93
CA ALA A 41 -7.85 -5.90 28.76
C ALA A 41 -6.58 -6.65 28.28
N PHE A 42 -5.60 -5.96 27.68
CA PHE A 42 -4.40 -6.57 27.11
C PHE A 42 -3.26 -6.74 28.11
N GLY A 43 -3.17 -5.92 29.13
CA GLY A 43 -2.12 -6.03 30.13
C GLY A 43 -1.87 -4.74 30.91
N LYS A 44 -0.86 -4.79 31.77
CA LYS A 44 -0.48 -3.72 32.66
C LYS A 44 0.89 -3.17 32.33
N ALA A 45 1.15 -1.94 32.76
CA ALA A 45 2.49 -1.38 32.74
C ALA A 45 3.46 -2.26 33.55
N ASN A 46 4.69 -2.32 33.08
CA ASN A 46 5.79 -2.97 33.76
C ASN A 46 7.05 -2.08 33.71
N ASP A 47 8.20 -2.59 34.11
CA ASP A 47 9.46 -1.86 34.20
C ASP A 47 10.06 -1.47 32.81
N VAL A 48 9.56 -2.06 31.71
CA VAL A 48 10.10 -1.87 30.34
C VAL A 48 9.04 -1.31 29.38
N PHE A 49 7.77 -1.69 29.57
CA PHE A 49 6.66 -1.27 28.73
C PHE A 49 5.66 -0.43 29.51
N SER A 50 5.20 0.67 28.95
CA SER A 50 4.00 1.36 29.40
C SER A 50 2.75 0.55 29.03
N ALA A 51 1.64 0.75 29.75
CA ALA A 51 0.44 -0.03 29.50
C ALA A 51 -0.19 0.24 28.14
N ASP A 52 -0.03 1.44 27.59
CA ASP A 52 -0.53 1.82 26.28
C ASP A 52 0.25 1.16 25.10
N GLU A 53 1.44 0.60 25.36
CA GLU A 53 2.17 -0.17 24.32
C GLU A 53 1.47 -1.49 23.94
N TRP A 54 0.55 -1.99 24.78
CA TRP A 54 -0.30 -3.11 24.41
C TRP A 54 -1.29 -2.74 23.27
N TYR A 55 -1.50 -1.44 23.03
CA TYR A 55 -2.39 -0.88 22.01
C TYR A 55 -1.57 -0.11 20.96
N PRO A 56 -0.88 -0.81 20.04
CA PRO A 56 0.02 -0.11 19.11
C PRO A 56 -0.67 0.94 18.25
N GLY A 57 -1.96 0.78 17.97
CA GLY A 57 -2.79 1.76 17.25
C GLY A 57 -3.50 2.76 18.17
N GLY A 58 -3.22 2.78 19.47
CA GLY A 58 -3.98 3.56 20.45
C GLY A 58 -5.38 2.97 20.72
N GLN A 59 -6.14 3.60 21.59
CA GLN A 59 -7.46 3.13 22.03
C GLN A 59 -8.49 3.10 20.89
N LEU A 60 -8.38 4.01 19.92
CA LEU A 60 -9.28 4.09 18.77
C LEU A 60 -8.82 3.25 17.58
N GLY A 61 -7.59 2.75 17.57
CA GLY A 61 -6.97 2.09 16.42
C GLY A 61 -6.56 0.64 16.62
N THR A 62 -6.61 0.13 17.86
CA THR A 62 -6.19 -1.24 18.17
C THR A 62 -7.37 -2.16 18.40
N THR A 63 -7.28 -3.41 17.94
CA THR A 63 -8.21 -4.49 18.25
C THR A 63 -7.48 -5.65 18.94
N GLU A 64 -8.20 -6.37 19.82
CA GLU A 64 -7.73 -7.63 20.43
C GLU A 64 -7.61 -8.79 19.43
N LYS A 65 -8.27 -8.67 18.28
CA LYS A 65 -8.24 -9.71 17.25
C LYS A 65 -6.85 -9.83 16.63
N ALA A 66 -6.31 -11.03 16.56
CA ALA A 66 -5.13 -11.35 15.77
C ALA A 66 -5.52 -11.40 14.28
N SER A 67 -5.81 -10.23 13.69
CA SER A 67 -6.32 -10.06 12.33
C SER A 67 -5.82 -8.75 11.74
N TYR A 68 -5.59 -8.73 10.43
CA TYR A 68 -5.29 -7.52 9.67
C TYR A 68 -6.53 -6.90 9.01
N SER A 69 -7.69 -7.58 9.06
CA SER A 69 -8.95 -7.14 8.44
C SER A 69 -9.95 -6.56 9.44
N ALA A 70 -9.64 -6.53 10.73
CA ALA A 70 -10.60 -6.07 11.73
C ALA A 70 -10.81 -4.55 11.65
N ALA A 71 -12.07 -4.13 11.87
CA ALA A 71 -12.42 -2.73 12.03
C ALA A 71 -11.85 -2.14 13.32
N THR A 72 -11.44 -0.88 13.29
CA THR A 72 -11.02 -0.13 14.48
C THR A 72 -12.20 0.19 15.40
N PRO A 73 -11.95 0.43 16.71
CA PRO A 73 -12.95 1.01 17.58
C PRO A 73 -13.55 2.32 17.06
N ALA A 74 -12.76 3.14 16.36
CA ALA A 74 -13.26 4.37 15.72
C ALA A 74 -14.34 4.11 14.65
N VAL A 75 -14.31 2.97 13.96
CA VAL A 75 -15.38 2.55 13.04
C VAL A 75 -16.59 2.03 13.82
N VAL A 76 -16.35 1.08 14.73
CA VAL A 76 -17.42 0.34 15.43
C VAL A 76 -18.26 1.27 16.33
N ASN A 77 -17.66 2.32 16.87
CA ASN A 77 -18.34 3.26 17.76
C ASN A 77 -19.24 4.28 17.03
N ILE A 78 -19.17 4.36 15.69
CA ILE A 78 -19.99 5.28 14.89
C ILE A 78 -21.12 4.52 14.23
N ALA A 79 -22.36 4.90 14.51
CA ALA A 79 -23.56 4.26 13.98
C ALA A 79 -23.57 4.27 12.43
N GLY A 80 -23.69 3.10 11.81
CA GLY A 80 -23.72 2.90 10.37
C GLY A 80 -22.35 2.84 9.68
N MET A 81 -21.26 3.24 10.33
CA MET A 81 -19.93 3.21 9.72
C MET A 81 -19.38 1.78 9.55
N GLU A 82 -19.77 0.86 10.42
CA GLU A 82 -19.40 -0.56 10.29
C GLU A 82 -20.02 -1.21 9.03
N GLU A 83 -21.23 -0.81 8.64
CA GLU A 83 -21.85 -1.27 7.38
C GLU A 83 -21.07 -0.74 6.17
N ASP A 84 -20.67 0.53 6.19
CA ASP A 84 -19.84 1.12 5.15
C ASP A 84 -18.45 0.47 5.10
N PHE A 85 -17.87 0.14 6.26
CA PHE A 85 -16.61 -0.59 6.35
C PHE A 85 -16.70 -1.97 5.71
N ASN A 86 -17.71 -2.77 6.06
CA ASN A 86 -17.89 -4.12 5.51
C ASN A 86 -18.16 -4.07 3.99
N THR A 87 -18.93 -3.10 3.53
CA THR A 87 -19.16 -2.91 2.08
C THR A 87 -17.88 -2.49 1.36
N GLY A 88 -17.06 -1.66 2.00
CA GLY A 88 -15.75 -1.26 1.46
C GLY A 88 -14.77 -2.43 1.35
N GLU A 89 -14.81 -3.38 2.29
CA GLU A 89 -14.05 -4.63 2.24
C GLU A 89 -14.41 -5.47 1.02
N ASP A 90 -15.70 -5.56 0.68
CA ASP A 90 -16.18 -6.26 -0.51
C ASP A 90 -15.53 -5.75 -1.80
N PHE A 91 -15.20 -4.46 -1.88
CA PHE A 91 -14.49 -3.90 -3.04
C PHE A 91 -13.02 -4.30 -3.09
N PHE A 92 -12.38 -4.41 -1.95
CA PHE A 92 -11.00 -4.85 -1.89
C PHE A 92 -10.85 -6.32 -2.30
N GLU A 93 -11.77 -7.16 -1.89
CA GLU A 93 -11.77 -8.60 -2.20
C GLU A 93 -12.39 -8.92 -3.57
N HIS A 94 -13.09 -7.95 -4.16
CA HIS A 94 -13.82 -8.16 -5.40
C HIS A 94 -12.92 -8.59 -6.56
N LEU A 95 -13.41 -9.53 -7.35
CA LEU A 95 -12.81 -9.94 -8.61
C LEU A 95 -13.40 -9.13 -9.75
N TYR A 96 -12.67 -8.14 -10.24
CA TYR A 96 -13.08 -7.34 -11.40
C TYR A 96 -12.98 -8.14 -12.69
N THR A 97 -13.87 -7.86 -13.63
CA THR A 97 -13.91 -8.46 -14.97
C THR A 97 -14.16 -7.39 -16.03
N PHE A 98 -13.88 -7.69 -17.30
CA PHE A 98 -14.12 -6.77 -18.42
C PHE A 98 -15.52 -6.90 -19.03
N GLU A 99 -16.42 -7.72 -18.46
CA GLU A 99 -17.64 -8.12 -19.14
C GLU A 99 -18.84 -7.21 -18.89
N GLN A 100 -18.97 -6.51 -17.77
CA GLN A 100 -20.13 -5.67 -17.45
C GLN A 100 -19.95 -4.73 -16.25
N ASN A 101 -20.77 -3.65 -16.21
CA ASN A 101 -21.02 -2.75 -15.08
C ASN A 101 -22.14 -3.23 -14.14
N PRO A 102 -22.21 -2.73 -12.89
CA PRO A 102 -21.11 -2.14 -12.11
C PRO A 102 -20.22 -3.22 -11.47
N ARG A 103 -19.07 -2.86 -10.93
CA ARG A 103 -18.16 -3.74 -10.18
C ARG A 103 -17.54 -4.88 -10.99
N LYS A 104 -17.60 -4.83 -12.30
CA LYS A 104 -17.01 -5.85 -13.18
C LYS A 104 -15.96 -5.27 -14.13
N GLY A 105 -15.68 -3.97 -14.03
CA GLY A 105 -14.83 -3.28 -14.98
C GLY A 105 -13.35 -3.59 -14.80
N LEU A 106 -12.80 -4.14 -15.85
CA LEU A 106 -11.38 -4.06 -16.15
C LEU A 106 -11.22 -3.28 -17.45
N GLY A 107 -10.22 -2.42 -17.50
CA GLY A 107 -9.82 -1.78 -18.75
C GLY A 107 -9.24 -2.78 -19.75
N PRO A 108 -8.89 -2.34 -20.96
CA PRO A 108 -8.36 -3.23 -22.00
C PRO A 108 -7.02 -3.86 -21.62
N ALA A 109 -6.28 -3.28 -20.69
CA ALA A 109 -5.11 -3.87 -20.05
C ALA A 109 -5.11 -3.56 -18.55
N TRP A 110 -4.58 -4.46 -17.73
CA TRP A 110 -4.57 -4.31 -16.27
C TRP A 110 -3.37 -5.02 -15.63
N VAL A 111 -3.08 -4.66 -14.36
CA VAL A 111 -2.01 -5.27 -13.55
C VAL A 111 -2.56 -6.50 -12.83
N ARG A 112 -3.67 -6.32 -12.11
CA ARG A 112 -4.38 -7.37 -11.35
C ARG A 112 -5.88 -7.10 -11.45
N ASN A 113 -6.65 -8.13 -11.25
CA ASN A 113 -8.10 -8.06 -11.25
C ASN A 113 -8.72 -8.09 -9.83
N SER A 114 -7.90 -8.05 -8.80
CA SER A 114 -8.32 -7.95 -7.41
C SER A 114 -7.21 -7.36 -6.56
N CYS A 115 -7.57 -6.55 -5.57
CA CYS A 115 -6.59 -5.96 -4.66
C CYS A 115 -5.99 -6.99 -3.69
N ILE A 116 -6.80 -7.96 -3.24
CA ILE A 116 -6.35 -9.04 -2.33
C ILE A 116 -5.32 -9.96 -3.00
N ALA A 117 -5.27 -10.01 -4.33
CA ALA A 117 -4.24 -10.76 -5.03
C ALA A 117 -2.82 -10.26 -4.71
N CYS A 118 -2.67 -8.95 -4.48
CA CYS A 118 -1.40 -8.33 -4.10
C CYS A 118 -1.19 -8.23 -2.59
N HIS A 119 -2.26 -8.06 -1.81
CA HIS A 119 -2.22 -7.89 -0.36
C HIS A 119 -2.84 -9.12 0.34
N PRO A 120 -2.14 -10.27 0.38
CA PRO A 120 -2.70 -11.50 0.95
C PRO A 120 -3.07 -11.28 2.40
N SER A 121 -4.34 -11.56 2.74
CA SER A 121 -4.90 -11.33 4.08
C SER A 121 -4.58 -9.92 4.62
N TYR A 122 -4.61 -8.89 3.76
CA TYR A 122 -4.35 -7.47 4.07
C TYR A 122 -2.91 -7.15 4.54
N GLY A 123 -2.05 -8.15 4.51
CA GLY A 123 -0.65 -8.05 4.93
C GLY A 123 0.31 -7.71 3.79
N HIS A 124 1.56 -8.01 4.03
CA HIS A 124 2.64 -7.88 3.05
C HIS A 124 2.54 -8.93 1.94
N GLY A 125 3.10 -8.62 0.78
CA GLY A 125 3.37 -9.59 -0.27
C GLY A 125 4.29 -10.70 0.23
N LYS A 126 4.31 -11.80 -0.52
CA LYS A 126 5.16 -12.97 -0.25
C LYS A 126 6.26 -13.06 -1.29
N ARG A 127 7.39 -13.66 -0.92
CA ARG A 127 8.43 -14.01 -1.87
C ARG A 127 7.91 -15.02 -2.91
N GLN A 128 8.15 -14.73 -4.18
CA GLN A 128 7.72 -15.52 -5.31
C GLN A 128 8.92 -15.84 -6.20
N THR A 129 8.88 -16.97 -6.91
CA THR A 129 9.87 -17.37 -7.91
C THR A 129 9.38 -17.12 -9.34
N GLU A 130 8.10 -16.81 -9.50
CA GLU A 130 7.47 -16.50 -10.78
C GLU A 130 6.59 -15.27 -10.64
N TYR A 131 6.51 -14.47 -11.70
CA TYR A 131 5.56 -13.38 -11.78
C TYR A 131 4.30 -13.85 -12.53
N ARG A 132 3.18 -13.96 -11.81
CA ARG A 132 1.90 -14.40 -12.38
C ARG A 132 0.76 -13.60 -11.78
N ALA A 133 0.01 -12.92 -12.64
CA ALA A 133 -1.09 -12.06 -12.23
C ALA A 133 -2.25 -12.79 -11.55
N ASN A 134 -2.46 -14.06 -11.90
CA ASN A 134 -3.54 -14.88 -11.38
C ASN A 134 -3.20 -15.62 -10.05
N GLN A 135 -1.98 -15.44 -9.53
CA GLN A 135 -1.59 -16.06 -8.26
C GLN A 135 -1.84 -15.10 -7.10
N ILE A 136 -2.68 -15.52 -6.15
CA ILE A 136 -2.90 -14.78 -4.90
C ILE A 136 -1.62 -14.77 -4.07
N GLY A 137 -1.28 -13.60 -3.55
CA GLY A 137 -0.05 -13.35 -2.78
C GLY A 137 1.16 -12.99 -3.64
N ASN A 138 1.01 -12.94 -4.96
CA ASN A 138 2.02 -12.38 -5.87
C ASN A 138 1.88 -10.85 -5.92
N GLY A 139 2.19 -10.20 -4.81
CA GLY A 139 2.04 -8.77 -4.61
C GLY A 139 3.19 -7.92 -5.12
N TYR A 140 3.94 -8.41 -6.09
CA TYR A 140 5.06 -7.64 -6.61
C TYR A 140 4.64 -6.57 -7.59
N LEU A 141 5.21 -5.41 -7.39
CA LEU A 141 5.29 -4.33 -8.35
C LEU A 141 6.65 -4.43 -9.05
N LEU A 142 6.63 -4.56 -10.35
CA LEU A 142 7.83 -4.45 -11.17
C LEU A 142 8.10 -2.98 -11.46
N VAL A 143 9.24 -2.49 -11.01
CA VAL A 143 9.68 -1.13 -11.30
C VAL A 143 10.67 -1.18 -12.45
N ILE A 144 10.25 -0.71 -13.64
CA ILE A 144 11.07 -0.67 -14.84
C ILE A 144 11.50 0.77 -15.07
N TYR A 145 12.80 1.01 -15.17
CA TYR A 145 13.35 2.36 -15.14
C TYR A 145 14.64 2.48 -15.95
N HIS A 146 15.00 3.71 -16.31
CA HIS A 146 16.28 4.04 -16.91
C HIS A 146 17.37 4.10 -15.84
N PRO A 147 18.42 3.27 -15.91
CA PRO A 147 19.47 3.26 -14.89
C PRO A 147 20.28 4.55 -14.83
N SER A 148 20.30 5.35 -15.90
CA SER A 148 21.03 6.62 -15.96
C SER A 148 20.45 7.75 -15.11
N ASN A 149 19.11 7.74 -14.86
CA ASN A 149 18.41 8.84 -14.18
C ASN A 149 17.32 8.38 -13.21
N ASN A 150 17.14 7.07 -13.03
CA ASN A 150 16.09 6.45 -12.22
C ASN A 150 14.63 6.82 -12.62
N ALA A 151 14.41 7.38 -13.80
CA ALA A 151 13.06 7.65 -14.29
C ALA A 151 12.38 6.36 -14.79
N TYR A 152 11.06 6.25 -14.60
CA TYR A 152 10.30 5.17 -15.24
C TYR A 152 10.43 5.27 -16.75
N ILE A 153 10.49 4.11 -17.42
CA ILE A 153 10.40 4.07 -18.88
C ILE A 153 8.99 4.48 -19.34
N SER A 154 8.89 5.06 -20.53
CA SER A 154 7.62 5.59 -21.06
C SER A 154 6.80 4.58 -21.86
N GLU A 155 7.40 3.46 -22.22
CA GLU A 155 6.79 2.43 -23.08
C GLU A 155 5.74 1.61 -22.36
N VAL A 156 5.86 1.49 -21.03
CA VAL A 156 4.87 0.85 -20.16
C VAL A 156 4.47 1.78 -19.03
N THR A 157 3.38 1.46 -18.34
CA THR A 157 2.91 2.22 -17.19
C THR A 157 3.84 2.04 -15.99
N GLY A 158 3.80 2.96 -15.02
CA GLY A 158 4.61 2.89 -13.78
C GLY A 158 4.34 1.64 -12.94
N MET A 159 3.13 1.05 -13.05
CA MET A 159 2.80 -0.32 -12.65
C MET A 159 2.54 -1.12 -13.92
N PRO A 160 3.52 -1.91 -14.40
CA PRO A 160 3.43 -2.56 -15.69
C PRO A 160 2.30 -3.58 -15.76
N GLN A 161 1.48 -3.45 -16.80
CA GLN A 161 0.36 -4.34 -17.03
C GLN A 161 0.82 -5.60 -17.74
N THR A 162 0.42 -6.76 -17.20
CA THR A 162 0.76 -8.08 -17.74
C THR A 162 -0.47 -8.87 -18.16
N GLN A 163 -1.63 -8.22 -18.16
CA GLN A 163 -2.90 -8.79 -18.59
C GLN A 163 -3.59 -7.85 -19.58
N ALA A 164 -4.34 -8.42 -20.52
CA ALA A 164 -5.20 -7.67 -21.44
C ALA A 164 -6.41 -8.49 -21.86
N MET A 165 -7.49 -7.80 -22.26
CA MET A 165 -8.64 -8.44 -22.87
C MET A 165 -8.33 -8.88 -24.31
N SER A 166 -8.80 -10.07 -24.70
CA SER A 166 -8.69 -10.53 -26.08
C SER A 166 -9.40 -9.55 -27.04
N PRO A 167 -8.81 -9.22 -28.20
CA PRO A 167 -7.59 -9.81 -28.81
C PRO A 167 -6.29 -9.11 -28.45
N PHE A 168 -6.30 -8.09 -27.60
CA PHE A 168 -5.09 -7.33 -27.26
C PHE A 168 -4.05 -8.18 -26.55
N LYS A 169 -2.79 -7.97 -26.91
CA LYS A 169 -1.64 -8.54 -26.20
C LYS A 169 -1.29 -7.65 -25.02
N ALA A 170 -1.06 -8.25 -23.86
CA ALA A 170 -0.65 -7.49 -22.67
C ALA A 170 0.61 -6.65 -22.95
N PRO A 171 0.77 -5.45 -22.36
CA PRO A 171 1.96 -4.64 -22.52
C PRO A 171 3.27 -5.40 -22.26
N ILE A 172 3.26 -6.31 -21.28
CA ILE A 172 4.35 -7.23 -21.01
C ILE A 172 3.81 -8.66 -20.93
N ASP A 173 4.44 -9.58 -21.65
CA ASP A 173 4.20 -11.02 -21.55
C ASP A 173 4.83 -11.56 -20.26
N GLU A 174 4.01 -11.81 -19.24
CA GLU A 174 4.47 -12.28 -17.94
C GLU A 174 5.15 -13.66 -17.97
N THR A 175 4.91 -14.46 -19.02
CA THR A 175 5.54 -15.78 -19.15
C THR A 175 7.04 -15.70 -19.39
N GLN A 176 7.53 -14.56 -19.87
CA GLN A 176 8.93 -14.29 -20.10
C GLN A 176 9.64 -13.57 -18.95
N ILE A 177 8.91 -13.22 -17.88
CA ILE A 177 9.49 -12.60 -16.68
C ILE A 177 10.13 -13.70 -15.80
N LYS A 178 11.39 -13.49 -15.45
CA LYS A 178 12.14 -14.41 -14.56
C LYS A 178 12.47 -13.69 -13.26
N ILE A 179 12.26 -14.38 -12.14
CA ILE A 179 12.64 -13.94 -10.79
C ILE A 179 13.58 -15.00 -10.21
N GLU A 180 14.78 -14.59 -9.90
CA GLU A 180 15.80 -15.44 -9.28
C GLU A 180 16.19 -14.88 -7.93
N TRP A 181 16.62 -15.75 -7.01
CA TRP A 181 16.99 -15.40 -5.64
C TRP A 181 18.40 -15.93 -5.31
N PRO A 182 19.46 -15.34 -5.93
CA PRO A 182 20.81 -15.74 -5.61
C PRO A 182 21.15 -15.43 -4.15
N GLU A 183 22.05 -16.26 -3.59
CA GLU A 183 22.60 -16.04 -2.27
C GLU A 183 23.74 -15.01 -2.32
N VAL A 184 23.80 -14.17 -1.28
CA VAL A 184 24.94 -13.32 -1.01
C VAL A 184 26.12 -14.20 -0.59
N LYS A 185 27.23 -14.09 -1.30
CA LYS A 185 28.43 -14.88 -1.00
C LYS A 185 29.22 -14.31 0.18
N GLU A 186 29.27 -12.99 0.25
CA GLU A 186 29.95 -12.23 1.31
C GLU A 186 29.27 -10.87 1.48
N MET A 187 29.27 -10.34 2.69
CA MET A 187 28.78 -9.00 2.98
C MET A 187 29.76 -7.98 2.44
N GLU A 188 29.28 -6.93 1.75
CA GLU A 188 30.13 -5.81 1.30
C GLU A 188 30.85 -5.15 2.51
N SER A 189 30.18 -5.12 3.64
CA SER A 189 30.74 -4.61 4.89
C SER A 189 31.90 -5.44 5.46
N GLY A 190 32.03 -6.71 5.02
CA GLY A 190 32.98 -7.66 5.57
C GLY A 190 32.50 -8.36 6.86
N LEU A 191 31.26 -8.16 7.29
CA LEU A 191 30.68 -8.93 8.40
C LEU A 191 30.61 -10.43 8.01
N PRO A 192 31.10 -11.34 8.86
CA PRO A 192 31.02 -12.76 8.56
C PRO A 192 29.58 -13.28 8.50
N MET A 193 29.32 -14.26 7.63
CA MET A 193 28.01 -14.93 7.49
C MET A 193 27.80 -16.01 8.58
N GLN A 194 28.49 -15.88 9.69
CA GLN A 194 28.41 -16.76 10.85
C GLN A 194 28.72 -15.97 12.12
N PHE A 195 27.90 -16.13 13.14
CA PHE A 195 28.14 -15.54 14.46
C PHE A 195 29.27 -16.27 15.21
N ALA A 196 29.82 -15.64 16.24
CA ALA A 196 30.92 -16.20 17.04
C ALA A 196 30.60 -17.53 17.73
N ASP A 197 29.33 -17.77 18.03
CA ASP A 197 28.82 -19.02 18.62
C ASP A 197 28.60 -20.15 17.60
N GLY A 198 28.86 -19.91 16.32
CA GLY A 198 28.75 -20.87 15.24
C GLY A 198 27.39 -20.87 14.52
N GLU A 199 26.40 -20.10 14.97
CA GLU A 199 25.12 -19.94 14.24
C GLU A 199 25.38 -19.28 12.88
N LYS A 200 24.85 -19.89 11.80
CA LYS A 200 25.00 -19.40 10.43
C LYS A 200 23.71 -18.75 9.97
N TYR A 201 23.82 -17.76 9.09
CA TYR A 201 22.73 -17.21 8.34
C TYR A 201 23.08 -17.06 6.86
N SER A 202 22.10 -16.99 6.01
CA SER A 202 22.30 -16.68 4.60
C SER A 202 21.37 -15.55 4.19
N LEU A 203 21.79 -14.76 3.23
CA LEU A 203 21.02 -13.66 2.67
C LEU A 203 20.78 -13.93 1.19
N ILE A 204 19.58 -13.62 0.71
CA ILE A 204 19.19 -13.72 -0.70
C ILE A 204 18.65 -12.39 -1.19
N TYR A 205 18.79 -12.11 -2.48
CA TYR A 205 18.26 -10.89 -3.09
C TYR A 205 17.57 -11.19 -4.42
N PRO A 206 16.57 -10.37 -4.84
CA PRO A 206 15.89 -10.61 -6.11
C PRO A 206 16.73 -10.14 -7.29
N VAL A 207 16.74 -10.95 -8.35
CA VAL A 207 17.17 -10.58 -9.68
C VAL A 207 16.00 -10.81 -10.63
N VAL A 208 15.52 -9.74 -11.26
CA VAL A 208 14.40 -9.82 -12.21
C VAL A 208 14.90 -9.52 -13.60
N THR A 209 14.57 -10.42 -14.54
CA THR A 209 14.89 -10.24 -15.93
C THR A 209 13.61 -10.23 -16.76
N ILE A 210 13.44 -9.19 -17.57
CA ILE A 210 12.39 -9.07 -18.58
C ILE A 210 13.11 -8.87 -19.93
N PRO A 211 13.10 -9.87 -20.83
CA PRO A 211 13.75 -9.70 -22.13
C PRO A 211 12.97 -8.70 -23.00
N GLN A 212 13.64 -8.02 -23.91
CA GLN A 212 13.01 -7.06 -24.82
C GLN A 212 11.86 -7.68 -25.64
N THR A 213 11.93 -8.99 -25.91
CA THR A 213 10.87 -9.74 -26.61
C THR A 213 9.55 -9.79 -25.84
N ALA A 214 9.59 -9.65 -24.51
CA ALA A 214 8.39 -9.67 -23.67
C ALA A 214 7.51 -8.42 -23.85
N PHE A 215 8.07 -7.31 -24.35
CA PHE A 215 7.33 -6.06 -24.52
C PHE A 215 6.52 -6.05 -25.82
N ASN A 216 5.22 -5.88 -25.70
CA ASN A 216 4.26 -5.71 -26.80
C ASN A 216 3.97 -4.21 -27.01
N THR A 217 5.02 -3.42 -27.13
CA THR A 217 5.00 -1.96 -27.33
C THR A 217 5.77 -1.57 -28.59
N ASN A 218 5.45 -0.41 -29.18
CA ASN A 218 6.16 0.19 -30.29
C ASN A 218 6.37 1.70 -30.02
N PRO A 219 7.61 2.16 -29.71
CA PRO A 219 8.84 1.36 -29.67
C PRO A 219 8.87 0.37 -28.51
N LYS A 220 9.78 -0.59 -28.60
CA LYS A 220 10.18 -1.41 -27.46
C LYS A 220 11.25 -0.69 -26.66
N PRO A 221 11.30 -0.84 -25.32
CA PRO A 221 12.36 -0.24 -24.51
C PRO A 221 13.73 -0.82 -24.86
N THR A 222 14.77 -0.01 -24.82
CA THR A 222 16.14 -0.40 -25.17
C THR A 222 17.12 -0.37 -24.01
N GLU A 223 17.01 0.63 -23.14
CA GLU A 223 17.87 0.82 -21.97
C GLU A 223 17.02 0.87 -20.72
N TYR A 224 16.95 -0.23 -20.02
CA TYR A 224 16.17 -0.32 -18.78
C TYR A 224 16.79 -1.32 -17.81
N ASP A 225 16.46 -1.13 -16.54
CA ASP A 225 16.70 -2.07 -15.45
C ASP A 225 15.39 -2.33 -14.71
N VAL A 226 15.32 -3.40 -13.93
CA VAL A 226 14.10 -3.81 -13.25
C VAL A 226 14.39 -4.01 -11.76
N ARG A 227 13.51 -3.47 -10.92
CA ARG A 227 13.49 -3.74 -9.48
C ARG A 227 12.17 -4.33 -9.07
N LEU A 228 12.21 -5.11 -8.02
CA LEU A 228 11.05 -5.73 -7.40
C LEU A 228 10.70 -4.95 -6.14
N GLU A 229 9.45 -4.51 -6.03
CA GLU A 229 8.91 -3.96 -4.79
C GLU A 229 7.72 -4.80 -4.35
N SER A 230 7.65 -5.15 -3.08
CA SER A 230 6.52 -5.87 -2.49
C SER A 230 5.45 -4.88 -2.03
N THR A 231 4.24 -5.37 -1.84
CA THR A 231 3.18 -4.59 -1.21
C THR A 231 3.39 -4.47 0.29
N ILE A 232 2.92 -3.36 0.85
CA ILE A 232 2.92 -3.11 2.29
C ILE A 232 1.68 -3.73 2.95
N GLY A 233 1.72 -3.94 4.27
CA GLY A 233 0.50 -4.23 5.06
C GLY A 233 -0.42 -3.01 5.10
N LEU A 234 -1.73 -3.25 5.07
CA LEU A 234 -2.74 -2.19 5.01
C LEU A 234 -3.25 -1.78 6.39
N TYR A 235 -3.16 -2.68 7.37
CA TYR A 235 -3.62 -2.43 8.74
C TYR A 235 -2.87 -1.26 9.39
N GLY A 236 -3.59 -0.44 10.12
CA GLY A 236 -3.04 0.71 10.83
C GLY A 236 -2.59 1.89 9.95
N THR A 237 -2.72 1.80 8.63
CA THR A 237 -2.32 2.90 7.73
C THR A 237 -3.13 4.16 7.95
N GLY A 238 -4.40 4.06 8.39
CA GLY A 238 -5.22 5.20 8.78
C GLY A 238 -4.66 6.01 9.95
N LEU A 239 -3.95 5.35 10.86
CA LEU A 239 -3.29 5.99 12.00
C LEU A 239 -2.04 6.77 11.56
N LEU A 240 -1.30 6.26 10.58
CA LEU A 240 -0.17 6.98 9.99
C LEU A 240 -0.66 8.17 9.14
N ASP A 241 -1.86 8.07 8.57
CA ASP A 241 -2.51 9.16 7.84
C ASP A 241 -2.94 10.30 8.77
N ALA A 242 -3.15 10.01 10.06
CA ALA A 242 -3.52 10.96 11.11
C ALA A 242 -2.33 11.70 11.74
N LEU A 243 -1.09 11.43 11.32
CA LEU A 243 0.07 12.19 11.76
C LEU A 243 0.10 13.57 11.09
N ASP A 244 0.43 14.60 11.83
CA ASP A 244 0.59 15.93 11.27
C ASP A 244 1.84 16.02 10.39
N ASP A 245 1.74 16.73 9.26
CA ASP A 245 2.84 16.96 8.33
C ASP A 245 4.03 17.64 9.01
N GLU A 246 3.74 18.58 9.92
CA GLU A 246 4.72 19.33 10.69
C GLU A 246 5.53 18.44 11.62
N ASP A 247 4.91 17.43 12.23
CA ASP A 247 5.60 16.47 13.09
C ASP A 247 6.53 15.55 12.30
N ILE A 248 6.11 15.12 11.11
CA ILE A 248 6.97 14.35 10.20
C ILE A 248 8.13 15.23 9.72
N GLU A 249 7.88 16.49 9.36
CA GLU A 249 8.94 17.41 8.96
C GLU A 249 9.93 17.68 10.09
N ALA A 250 9.45 17.82 11.33
CA ALA A 250 10.30 17.98 12.51
C ALA A 250 11.21 16.75 12.73
N GLN A 251 10.69 15.54 12.47
CA GLN A 251 11.50 14.31 12.55
C GLN A 251 12.61 14.32 11.47
N TRP A 252 12.28 14.60 10.23
CA TRP A 252 13.26 14.69 9.15
C TRP A 252 14.34 15.73 9.47
N ARG A 253 13.93 16.89 9.99
CA ARG A 253 14.87 17.95 10.41
C ARG A 253 15.77 17.52 11.54
N ALA A 254 15.27 16.72 12.48
CA ALA A 254 16.06 16.23 13.61
C ALA A 254 17.11 15.19 13.16
N GLU A 255 16.86 14.46 12.09
CA GLU A 255 17.79 13.45 11.56
C GLU A 255 18.80 14.00 10.56
N ALA A 256 18.51 15.12 9.92
CA ALA A 256 19.37 15.74 8.90
C ALA A 256 20.85 15.93 9.31
N PRO A 257 21.23 16.13 10.59
CA PRO A 257 22.64 16.19 11.00
C PRO A 257 23.34 14.84 11.03
N PHE A 258 22.62 13.71 11.03
CA PHE A 258 23.16 12.38 11.29
C PHE A 258 23.13 11.46 10.08
N VAL A 259 22.17 11.66 9.17
CA VAL A 259 22.00 10.87 7.95
C VAL A 259 21.83 11.78 6.74
N ASP A 260 22.19 11.29 5.57
CA ASP A 260 21.78 11.96 4.33
C ASP A 260 20.29 11.78 4.14
N LEU A 261 19.57 12.85 3.82
CA LEU A 261 18.15 12.80 3.51
C LEU A 261 17.94 12.80 1.99
N ASN A 262 16.86 12.17 1.55
CA ASN A 262 16.54 12.05 0.12
C ASN A 262 16.45 13.43 -0.56
N PRO A 263 17.38 13.79 -1.46
CA PRO A 263 17.42 15.11 -2.08
C PRO A 263 16.25 15.36 -3.05
N ALA A 264 15.47 14.34 -3.41
CA ALA A 264 14.25 14.52 -4.18
C ALA A 264 13.09 15.08 -3.32
N MET A 265 13.15 14.89 -2.00
CA MET A 265 12.13 15.34 -1.06
C MET A 265 12.61 16.48 -0.16
N TRP A 266 13.87 16.47 0.25
CA TRP A 266 14.43 17.40 1.24
C TRP A 266 15.34 18.44 0.60
N ASP A 267 15.17 19.69 0.99
CA ASP A 267 16.07 20.78 0.69
C ASP A 267 17.03 20.98 1.86
N LYS A 268 18.31 20.63 1.65
CA LYS A 268 19.34 20.68 2.70
C LYS A 268 19.65 22.13 3.15
N GLU A 269 19.57 23.09 2.22
CA GLU A 269 19.87 24.49 2.50
C GLU A 269 18.71 25.14 3.28
N ALA A 270 17.48 24.90 2.83
CA ALA A 270 16.28 25.39 3.50
C ALA A 270 15.95 24.62 4.79
N ASN A 271 16.56 23.43 4.99
CA ASN A 271 16.28 22.49 6.07
C ASN A 271 14.77 22.19 6.18
N ALA A 272 14.13 21.89 5.05
CA ALA A 272 12.69 21.71 4.89
C ALA A 272 12.36 20.82 3.70
N PHE A 273 11.12 20.33 3.63
CA PHE A 273 10.64 19.61 2.47
C PHE A 273 10.55 20.50 1.23
N LYS A 274 10.93 19.96 0.08
CA LYS A 274 10.68 20.54 -1.24
C LYS A 274 9.20 20.50 -1.57
N THR A 275 8.75 21.39 -2.45
CA THR A 275 7.37 21.38 -2.98
C THR A 275 7.00 20.02 -3.59
N SER A 276 7.95 19.33 -4.22
CA SER A 276 7.78 17.98 -4.79
C SER A 276 7.46 16.88 -3.75
N ALA A 277 7.73 17.13 -2.47
CA ALA A 277 7.39 16.19 -1.40
C ALA A 277 5.89 16.19 -1.06
N TYR A 278 5.16 17.19 -1.51
CA TYR A 278 3.72 17.29 -1.26
C TYR A 278 2.91 16.75 -2.44
N TYR A 279 1.74 16.24 -2.12
CA TYR A 279 0.81 15.74 -3.11
C TYR A 279 0.13 16.89 -3.85
N THR A 280 0.05 16.78 -5.16
CA THR A 280 -0.80 17.60 -6.00
C THR A 280 -1.72 16.67 -6.76
N ALA A 281 -3.04 16.87 -6.62
CA ALA A 281 -4.02 16.05 -7.31
C ALA A 281 -3.97 16.34 -8.82
N PRO A 282 -3.50 15.41 -9.65
CA PRO A 282 -3.36 15.66 -11.09
C PRO A 282 -4.70 15.57 -11.84
N TYR A 283 -5.80 15.27 -11.14
CA TYR A 283 -7.02 14.76 -11.76
C TYR A 283 -8.27 15.58 -11.51
N ASN A 284 -8.23 16.59 -10.66
CA ASN A 284 -9.35 17.51 -10.53
C ASN A 284 -9.04 18.84 -11.22
N ASP A 285 -10.04 19.46 -11.80
CA ASP A 285 -9.92 20.71 -12.56
C ASP A 285 -9.37 21.86 -11.72
N THR A 286 -9.42 21.74 -10.42
CA THR A 286 -8.91 22.77 -9.52
C THR A 286 -7.43 22.59 -9.22
N GLY A 287 -6.82 21.45 -9.55
CA GLY A 287 -5.38 21.18 -9.46
C GLY A 287 -4.74 21.38 -8.08
N SER A 288 -5.50 21.87 -7.13
CA SER A 288 -5.01 22.23 -5.81
C SER A 288 -5.97 21.74 -4.72
N PHE A 289 -5.35 21.12 -3.79
CA PHE A 289 -5.88 20.87 -2.51
C PHE A 289 -5.84 22.16 -1.71
N HIS A 290 -6.93 22.58 -1.16
CA HIS A 290 -6.99 23.73 -0.26
C HIS A 290 -6.18 24.95 -0.72
N GLY A 291 -6.02 25.12 -2.01
CA GLY A 291 -5.48 26.31 -2.64
C GLY A 291 -3.96 26.45 -2.73
N SER A 292 -3.12 25.61 -2.09
CA SER A 292 -1.67 25.85 -2.16
C SER A 292 -0.80 24.60 -2.19
N ARG A 293 -0.98 23.65 -1.32
CA ARG A 293 -0.26 22.36 -1.34
C ARG A 293 -1.13 21.28 -0.74
N GLY A 294 -1.01 20.07 -1.26
CA GLY A 294 -1.62 18.90 -0.67
C GLY A 294 -0.86 18.41 0.54
N PRO A 295 -1.29 17.29 1.14
CA PRO A 295 -0.59 16.66 2.26
C PRO A 295 0.78 16.13 1.84
N LEU A 296 1.67 15.99 2.81
CA LEU A 296 2.98 15.40 2.62
C LEU A 296 2.85 13.97 2.15
N LYS A 297 3.65 13.60 1.14
CA LYS A 297 3.78 12.22 0.69
C LYS A 297 4.42 11.37 1.80
N ARG A 298 3.76 10.29 2.20
CA ARG A 298 4.15 9.45 3.34
C ARG A 298 3.97 7.95 3.12
N PHE A 299 3.26 7.56 2.05
CA PHE A 299 2.98 6.16 1.75
C PHE A 299 3.82 5.63 0.59
N THR A 300 3.89 4.31 0.47
CA THR A 300 4.85 3.49 -0.27
C THR A 300 6.26 3.53 0.35
N TYR A 301 7.11 2.60 -0.04
CA TYR A 301 8.52 2.61 0.38
C TYR A 301 9.27 3.84 -0.12
N ALA A 302 8.96 4.28 -1.33
CA ALA A 302 9.58 5.46 -1.94
C ALA A 302 8.87 6.79 -1.60
N MET A 303 7.90 6.80 -0.69
CA MET A 303 7.10 7.98 -0.29
C MET A 303 6.53 8.75 -1.48
N THR A 304 5.87 8.04 -2.37
CA THR A 304 5.31 8.61 -3.62
C THR A 304 3.85 9.02 -3.50
N ARG A 305 3.18 8.71 -2.38
CA ARG A 305 1.75 8.93 -2.16
C ARG A 305 1.50 9.78 -0.92
N GLY A 306 0.53 10.70 -1.02
CA GLY A 306 0.15 11.61 0.07
C GLY A 306 -0.70 10.94 1.13
N THR A 307 -2.02 10.99 0.97
CA THR A 307 -2.97 10.33 1.87
C THR A 307 -3.33 8.92 1.40
N LEU A 308 -4.08 8.19 2.23
CA LEU A 308 -4.68 6.91 1.80
C LEU A 308 -5.65 7.09 0.65
N GLN A 309 -6.38 8.20 0.60
CA GLN A 309 -7.31 8.51 -0.49
C GLN A 309 -6.58 8.68 -1.83
N ASP A 310 -5.36 9.26 -1.82
CA ASP A 310 -4.48 9.27 -3.01
C ASP A 310 -3.94 7.88 -3.32
N GLY A 311 -3.33 7.23 -2.34
CA GLY A 311 -2.62 5.95 -2.53
C GLY A 311 -3.54 4.83 -2.96
N ALA A 312 -4.40 4.40 -2.05
CA ALA A 312 -5.27 3.24 -2.23
C ALA A 312 -6.52 3.58 -3.03
N GLY A 313 -7.10 4.74 -2.77
CA GLY A 313 -8.36 5.12 -3.40
C GLY A 313 -8.19 5.56 -4.84
N ALA A 314 -7.66 6.77 -5.03
CA ALA A 314 -7.67 7.38 -6.34
C ALA A 314 -6.73 6.70 -7.32
N ASN A 315 -5.54 6.31 -6.89
CA ASN A 315 -4.53 5.75 -7.79
C ASN A 315 -4.58 4.23 -7.90
N ALA A 316 -4.56 3.49 -6.78
CA ALA A 316 -4.36 2.05 -6.85
C ALA A 316 -5.49 1.35 -7.60
N ILE A 317 -6.76 1.68 -7.33
CA ILE A 317 -7.89 1.08 -8.02
C ILE A 317 -7.78 1.28 -9.54
N TRP A 318 -7.59 2.52 -9.97
CA TRP A 318 -7.50 2.83 -11.39
C TRP A 318 -6.22 2.28 -12.05
N ASN A 319 -5.06 2.39 -11.40
CA ASN A 319 -3.80 1.90 -11.94
C ASN A 319 -3.75 0.37 -12.04
N ILE A 320 -4.44 -0.33 -11.14
CA ILE A 320 -4.43 -1.79 -11.12
C ILE A 320 -5.46 -2.38 -12.08
N THR A 321 -6.68 -1.83 -12.12
CA THR A 321 -7.82 -2.42 -12.82
C THR A 321 -8.31 -1.62 -14.02
N ASN A 322 -7.95 -0.35 -14.14
CA ASN A 322 -8.52 0.61 -15.10
C ASN A 322 -10.03 0.86 -14.92
N VAL A 323 -10.57 0.65 -13.73
CA VAL A 323 -12.00 0.84 -13.45
C VAL A 323 -12.40 2.31 -13.60
N THR A 324 -13.53 2.56 -14.22
CA THR A 324 -14.12 3.89 -14.42
C THR A 324 -14.68 4.45 -13.13
N ARG A 325 -14.46 5.73 -12.87
CA ARG A 325 -15.02 6.50 -11.76
C ARG A 325 -15.43 7.89 -12.24
N SER A 326 -16.22 8.60 -11.45
CA SER A 326 -16.67 9.96 -11.76
C SER A 326 -15.54 10.94 -12.10
N ASP A 327 -14.37 10.77 -11.46
CA ASP A 327 -13.16 11.57 -11.67
C ASP A 327 -12.17 10.96 -12.68
N ARG A 328 -12.47 9.78 -13.28
CA ARG A 328 -11.55 9.02 -14.12
C ARG A 328 -12.24 8.34 -15.29
N HIS A 329 -12.40 9.08 -16.37
CA HIS A 329 -12.84 8.59 -17.66
C HIS A 329 -11.69 8.65 -18.68
N TRP A 330 -10.62 7.90 -18.39
CA TRP A 330 -9.50 7.62 -19.30
C TRP A 330 -8.72 6.41 -18.79
N LEU A 331 -7.94 5.81 -19.67
CA LEU A 331 -7.22 4.57 -19.40
C LEU A 331 -5.88 4.81 -18.69
N TYR A 332 -5.43 3.84 -17.95
CA TYR A 332 -4.05 3.73 -17.51
C TYR A 332 -3.29 2.86 -18.52
N THR A 333 -2.89 3.45 -19.64
CA THR A 333 -2.20 2.80 -20.77
C THR A 333 -1.11 3.71 -21.29
N THR A 334 -0.36 3.27 -22.32
CA THR A 334 0.68 4.08 -22.95
C THR A 334 0.46 4.19 -24.46
N PRO A 335 0.89 5.29 -25.09
CA PRO A 335 0.86 5.42 -26.56
C PRO A 335 1.67 4.34 -27.27
N ALA A 336 2.78 3.88 -26.70
CA ALA A 336 3.61 2.83 -27.27
C ALA A 336 2.87 1.48 -27.34
N TRP A 337 2.08 1.14 -26.32
CA TRP A 337 1.23 -0.04 -26.35
C TRP A 337 0.07 0.12 -27.33
N ALA A 338 -0.62 1.27 -27.31
CA ALA A 338 -1.70 1.56 -28.24
C ALA A 338 -1.27 1.40 -29.69
N LYS A 339 -0.10 1.95 -30.03
CA LYS A 339 0.49 1.82 -31.36
C LYS A 339 0.77 0.37 -31.74
N ALA A 340 1.40 -0.39 -30.86
CA ALA A 340 1.70 -1.80 -31.12
C ALA A 340 0.44 -2.63 -31.38
N GLN A 341 -0.64 -2.39 -30.61
CA GLN A 341 -1.91 -3.11 -30.81
C GLN A 341 -2.60 -2.70 -32.12
N SER A 342 -2.53 -1.43 -32.50
CA SER A 342 -3.14 -0.93 -33.74
C SER A 342 -2.43 -1.42 -35.02
N GLU A 343 -1.15 -1.73 -34.94
CA GLU A 343 -0.32 -2.25 -36.03
C GLU A 343 -0.32 -3.79 -36.10
N ASP A 344 -0.90 -4.46 -35.11
CA ASP A 344 -0.95 -5.94 -35.05
C ASP A 344 -2.11 -6.46 -35.92
N SER A 345 -1.78 -7.12 -37.03
CA SER A 345 -2.78 -7.65 -37.97
C SER A 345 -3.70 -8.69 -37.35
N GLU A 346 -3.22 -9.49 -36.38
CA GLU A 346 -4.05 -10.47 -35.68
C GLU A 346 -5.14 -9.79 -34.83
N VAL A 347 -4.79 -8.68 -34.19
CA VAL A 347 -5.73 -7.84 -33.43
C VAL A 347 -6.76 -7.22 -34.35
N VAL A 348 -6.33 -6.59 -35.44
CA VAL A 348 -7.22 -5.94 -36.41
C VAL A 348 -8.17 -6.95 -37.06
N ASP A 349 -7.67 -8.10 -37.52
CA ASP A 349 -8.48 -9.15 -38.14
C ASP A 349 -9.48 -9.79 -37.17
N TYR A 350 -9.10 -9.92 -35.89
CA TYR A 350 -10.00 -10.42 -34.86
C TYR A 350 -11.15 -9.44 -34.59
N ILE A 351 -10.86 -8.15 -34.43
CA ILE A 351 -11.88 -7.11 -34.24
C ILE A 351 -12.81 -7.06 -35.45
N LYS A 352 -12.28 -7.14 -36.67
CA LYS A 352 -13.06 -7.16 -37.90
C LYS A 352 -14.08 -8.29 -37.92
N ARG A 353 -13.69 -9.47 -37.46
CA ARG A 353 -14.58 -10.66 -37.41
C ARG A 353 -15.60 -10.64 -36.28
N HIS A 354 -15.29 -10.00 -35.16
CA HIS A 354 -16.06 -10.14 -33.91
C HIS A 354 -16.63 -8.83 -33.37
N GLY A 355 -16.27 -7.67 -33.94
CA GLY A 355 -16.64 -6.34 -33.45
C GLY A 355 -17.87 -5.71 -34.12
N SER A 356 -18.46 -6.34 -35.15
CA SER A 356 -19.55 -5.75 -35.92
C SER A 356 -20.88 -5.60 -35.15
N SER A 357 -21.10 -6.43 -34.13
CA SER A 357 -22.32 -6.37 -33.32
C SER A 357 -22.22 -5.26 -32.27
N GLU A 358 -23.23 -4.41 -32.12
CA GLU A 358 -23.34 -3.38 -31.09
C GLU A 358 -23.28 -3.93 -29.65
N THR A 359 -23.57 -5.21 -29.45
CA THR A 359 -23.47 -5.89 -28.16
C THR A 359 -22.09 -6.48 -27.88
N SER A 360 -21.21 -6.48 -28.89
CA SER A 360 -19.84 -6.96 -28.71
C SER A 360 -19.02 -5.95 -27.91
N ILE A 361 -18.26 -6.43 -26.93
CA ILE A 361 -17.28 -5.61 -26.19
C ILE A 361 -16.20 -5.02 -27.12
N LEU A 362 -16.01 -5.57 -28.30
CA LEU A 362 -15.09 -5.08 -29.33
C LEU A 362 -15.73 -4.05 -30.26
N HIS A 363 -17.05 -3.81 -30.18
CA HIS A 363 -17.75 -2.89 -31.06
C HIS A 363 -17.16 -1.46 -31.04
N PRO A 364 -16.74 -0.89 -29.91
CA PRO A 364 -16.09 0.42 -29.89
C PRO A 364 -14.88 0.53 -30.83
N TYR A 365 -14.16 -0.57 -31.04
CA TYR A 365 -12.95 -0.64 -31.85
C TYR A 365 -13.21 -0.96 -33.34
N PHE A 366 -14.40 -1.41 -33.69
CA PHE A 366 -14.74 -1.91 -35.03
C PHE A 366 -14.74 -0.81 -36.12
N ALA A 367 -15.06 0.43 -35.72
CA ALA A 367 -15.12 1.60 -36.64
C ALA A 367 -16.03 1.36 -37.86
N ASP A 368 -15.47 1.41 -39.05
CA ASP A 368 -16.15 1.18 -40.35
C ASP A 368 -15.97 -0.25 -40.88
N GLY A 369 -15.27 -1.11 -40.13
CA GLY A 369 -15.00 -2.51 -40.49
C GLY A 369 -13.85 -2.68 -41.52
N THR A 370 -13.20 -1.60 -41.93
CA THR A 370 -11.96 -1.67 -42.72
C THR A 370 -10.75 -1.90 -41.83
N ASN A 371 -9.68 -2.47 -42.34
CA ASN A 371 -8.46 -2.69 -41.56
C ASN A 371 -7.86 -1.36 -41.08
N GLU A 372 -7.86 -0.37 -41.97
CA GLU A 372 -7.37 0.98 -41.69
C GLU A 372 -8.21 1.66 -40.60
N GLY A 373 -9.54 1.65 -40.75
CA GLY A 373 -10.45 2.26 -39.77
C GLY A 373 -10.37 1.59 -38.40
N ILE A 374 -10.24 0.26 -38.35
CA ILE A 374 -10.07 -0.50 -37.09
C ILE A 374 -8.71 -0.13 -36.45
N SER A 375 -7.62 -0.14 -37.24
CA SER A 375 -6.28 0.23 -36.74
C SER A 375 -6.28 1.64 -36.14
N GLU A 376 -6.80 2.64 -36.88
CA GLU A 376 -6.91 4.01 -36.37
C GLU A 376 -7.74 4.08 -35.08
N ARG A 377 -8.89 3.40 -35.03
CA ARG A 377 -9.76 3.39 -33.85
C ARG A 377 -9.13 2.72 -32.63
N VAL A 378 -8.42 1.60 -32.83
CA VAL A 378 -7.66 0.93 -31.77
C VAL A 378 -6.64 1.88 -31.17
N ASN A 379 -5.84 2.56 -32.01
CA ASN A 379 -4.86 3.53 -31.55
C ASN A 379 -5.53 4.71 -30.82
N GLU A 380 -6.61 5.26 -31.37
CA GLU A 380 -7.36 6.38 -30.79
C GLU A 380 -7.87 6.05 -29.38
N ILE A 381 -8.51 4.90 -29.22
CA ILE A 381 -9.09 4.49 -27.93
C ILE A 381 -8.00 4.11 -26.92
N LEU A 382 -7.06 3.24 -27.31
CA LEU A 382 -6.05 2.74 -26.38
C LEU A 382 -5.06 3.81 -25.94
N SER A 383 -4.95 4.93 -26.66
CA SER A 383 -4.16 6.10 -26.26
C SER A 383 -4.94 7.14 -25.44
N CYS A 384 -6.18 6.84 -25.00
CA CYS A 384 -6.95 7.68 -24.10
C CYS A 384 -6.41 7.64 -22.66
N SER A 385 -5.15 8.04 -22.45
CA SER A 385 -4.41 7.85 -21.19
C SER A 385 -4.27 9.11 -20.33
N SER A 386 -5.06 10.13 -20.59
CA SER A 386 -5.04 11.37 -19.81
C SER A 386 -6.39 12.08 -19.84
N ILE A 387 -6.60 13.01 -18.90
CA ILE A 387 -7.81 13.83 -18.83
C ILE A 387 -8.09 14.58 -20.15
N ALA A 388 -7.05 14.97 -20.88
CA ALA A 388 -7.19 15.62 -22.19
C ALA A 388 -7.87 14.72 -23.25
N LYS A 389 -7.94 13.42 -23.02
CA LYS A 389 -8.60 12.43 -23.89
C LYS A 389 -9.95 11.95 -23.34
N LYS A 390 -10.45 12.58 -22.29
CA LYS A 390 -11.72 12.22 -21.65
C LYS A 390 -12.89 12.19 -22.64
N GLU A 391 -13.01 13.16 -23.52
CA GLU A 391 -14.11 13.22 -24.50
C GLU A 391 -14.08 12.04 -25.47
N THR A 392 -12.89 11.64 -25.94
CA THR A 392 -12.73 10.46 -26.80
C THR A 392 -13.08 9.18 -26.04
N PHE A 393 -12.60 9.07 -24.80
CA PHE A 393 -12.95 7.95 -23.92
C PHE A 393 -14.47 7.87 -23.71
N ASP A 394 -15.11 8.97 -23.31
CA ASP A 394 -16.55 9.05 -23.08
C ASP A 394 -17.34 8.64 -24.31
N LYS A 395 -16.93 9.11 -25.48
CA LYS A 395 -17.59 8.80 -26.75
C LYS A 395 -17.63 7.31 -27.05
N TYR A 396 -16.54 6.60 -26.83
CA TYR A 396 -16.40 5.22 -27.29
C TYR A 396 -16.56 4.19 -26.18
N LEU A 397 -16.04 4.47 -24.99
CA LEU A 397 -15.94 3.49 -23.90
C LEU A 397 -16.87 3.76 -22.72
N PHE A 398 -17.35 4.98 -22.55
CA PHE A 398 -18.23 5.29 -21.42
C PHE A 398 -19.68 5.50 -21.83
N LYS A 399 -19.94 6.31 -22.87
CA LYS A 399 -21.29 6.60 -23.36
C LYS A 399 -21.73 5.70 -24.51
N GLY A 400 -20.83 4.87 -25.02
CA GLY A 400 -21.10 3.89 -26.07
C GLY A 400 -21.41 2.51 -25.52
N ALA A 401 -22.07 1.66 -26.32
CA ALA A 401 -22.19 0.25 -25.99
C ALA A 401 -20.80 -0.38 -25.83
N PRO A 402 -20.60 -1.32 -24.90
CA PRO A 402 -21.58 -1.87 -23.95
C PRO A 402 -21.69 -1.11 -22.61
N TYR A 403 -20.93 -0.05 -22.39
CA TYR A 403 -20.81 0.58 -21.05
C TYR A 403 -21.99 1.48 -20.66
N ASN A 404 -22.72 2.06 -21.62
CA ASN A 404 -23.96 2.82 -21.44
C ASN A 404 -23.88 4.00 -20.45
N GLY A 405 -22.69 4.59 -20.22
CA GLY A 405 -22.49 5.75 -19.35
C GLY A 405 -22.66 5.49 -17.86
N GLN A 406 -22.37 4.26 -17.40
CA GLN A 406 -22.36 3.93 -15.98
C GLN A 406 -20.94 3.74 -15.48
N GLU A 407 -20.59 4.47 -14.41
CA GLU A 407 -19.33 4.24 -13.71
C GLU A 407 -19.29 2.82 -13.14
N GLU A 408 -18.13 2.20 -13.24
CA GLU A 408 -17.87 0.86 -12.69
C GLU A 408 -17.70 0.90 -11.18
N MET A 409 -17.25 2.03 -10.64
CA MET A 409 -17.24 2.34 -9.22
C MET A 409 -17.93 3.68 -8.99
N THR A 410 -19.03 3.70 -8.27
CA THR A 410 -19.74 4.92 -7.89
C THR A 410 -19.03 5.67 -6.78
N ASP A 411 -19.34 6.97 -6.60
CA ASP A 411 -18.78 7.77 -5.50
C ASP A 411 -19.15 7.20 -4.12
N LYS A 412 -20.34 6.59 -3.97
CA LYS A 412 -20.71 5.88 -2.73
C LYS A 412 -19.78 4.72 -2.45
N GLN A 413 -19.50 3.90 -3.44
CA GLN A 413 -18.64 2.73 -3.31
C GLN A 413 -17.19 3.15 -3.00
N TYR A 414 -16.73 4.24 -3.63
CA TYR A 414 -15.44 4.81 -3.32
C TYR A 414 -15.36 5.34 -1.88
N TYR A 415 -16.38 6.04 -1.41
CA TYR A 415 -16.50 6.47 -0.02
C TYR A 415 -16.41 5.28 0.95
N GLN A 416 -17.20 4.24 0.72
CA GLN A 416 -17.20 3.02 1.53
C GLN A 416 -15.83 2.34 1.54
N PHE A 417 -15.17 2.29 0.39
CA PHE A 417 -13.81 1.78 0.29
C PHE A 417 -12.81 2.62 1.12
N MET A 418 -12.99 3.93 1.19
CA MET A 418 -12.15 4.79 2.02
C MET A 418 -12.41 4.61 3.52
N VAL A 419 -13.68 4.43 3.91
CA VAL A 419 -14.02 4.07 5.30
C VAL A 419 -13.34 2.77 5.70
N TRP A 420 -13.44 1.74 4.86
CA TRP A 420 -12.77 0.47 5.10
C TRP A 420 -11.25 0.62 5.23
N HIS A 421 -10.59 1.21 4.25
CA HIS A 421 -9.13 1.27 4.24
C HIS A 421 -8.57 2.08 5.42
N ARG A 422 -9.20 3.21 5.74
CA ARG A 422 -8.82 4.02 6.89
C ARG A 422 -9.17 3.36 8.22
N GLY A 423 -10.19 2.51 8.21
CA GLY A 423 -10.74 1.82 9.37
C GLY A 423 -10.04 0.51 9.77
N LEU A 424 -8.99 0.08 9.07
CA LEU A 424 -8.28 -1.17 9.39
C LEU A 424 -7.46 -1.03 10.67
N ALA A 425 -7.76 -1.89 11.66
CA ALA A 425 -7.15 -1.85 12.98
C ALA A 425 -5.75 -2.47 13.03
N VAL A 426 -4.94 -2.01 13.95
CA VAL A 426 -3.69 -2.67 14.35
C VAL A 426 -4.01 -3.77 15.36
N PRO A 427 -3.51 -5.01 15.21
CA PRO A 427 -3.62 -6.04 16.26
C PRO A 427 -2.90 -5.60 17.54
N ALA A 428 -3.41 -6.02 18.67
CA ALA A 428 -2.74 -5.79 19.96
C ALA A 428 -1.33 -6.40 19.98
N ALA A 429 -0.42 -5.75 20.68
CA ALA A 429 0.88 -6.32 21.01
C ALA A 429 0.71 -7.57 21.90
N ARG A 430 1.72 -8.42 21.94
CA ARG A 430 1.65 -9.72 22.61
C ARG A 430 2.86 -9.95 23.50
N ASN A 431 2.64 -10.67 24.61
CA ASN A 431 3.73 -11.16 25.46
C ASN A 431 4.64 -10.08 26.05
N LEU A 432 4.15 -8.85 26.26
CA LEU A 432 4.98 -7.74 26.76
C LEU A 432 5.46 -7.97 28.21
N ASP A 433 4.87 -8.92 28.93
CA ASP A 433 5.33 -9.35 30.26
C ASP A 433 6.43 -10.43 30.21
N ASP A 434 6.69 -11.04 29.06
CA ASP A 434 7.73 -12.05 28.89
C ASP A 434 9.12 -11.44 29.11
N PRO A 435 9.95 -12.02 30.00
CA PRO A 435 11.30 -11.50 30.27
C PRO A 435 12.19 -11.40 29.03
N GLN A 436 12.05 -12.31 28.04
CA GLN A 436 12.80 -12.24 26.79
C GLN A 436 12.33 -11.07 25.91
N VAL A 437 11.03 -10.80 25.86
CA VAL A 437 10.48 -9.65 25.12
C VAL A 437 10.96 -8.34 25.74
N LYS A 438 10.96 -8.23 27.07
CA LYS A 438 11.52 -7.08 27.80
C LYS A 438 13.02 -6.91 27.51
N ARG A 439 13.81 -7.98 27.59
CA ARG A 439 15.23 -7.95 27.26
C ARG A 439 15.45 -7.53 25.82
N GLY A 440 14.66 -8.04 24.90
CA GLY A 440 14.72 -7.68 23.48
C GLY A 440 14.49 -6.19 23.22
N LYS A 441 13.50 -5.57 23.88
CA LYS A 441 13.26 -4.12 23.79
C LYS A 441 14.42 -3.30 24.32
N GLN A 442 14.99 -3.70 25.45
CA GLN A 442 16.17 -3.02 26.01
C GLN A 442 17.34 -3.04 25.02
N LEU A 443 17.64 -4.24 24.49
CA LEU A 443 18.71 -4.41 23.49
C LEU A 443 18.43 -3.63 22.20
N PHE A 444 17.21 -3.64 21.72
CA PHE A 444 16.79 -2.87 20.54
C PHE A 444 17.08 -1.37 20.71
N THR A 445 16.84 -0.84 21.91
CA THR A 445 17.15 0.55 22.25
C THR A 445 18.67 0.78 22.39
N GLU A 446 19.37 -0.08 23.12
CA GLU A 446 20.83 0.01 23.37
C GLU A 446 21.65 -0.09 22.07
N MET A 447 21.19 -0.91 21.12
CA MET A 447 21.82 -1.02 19.81
C MET A 447 21.61 0.21 18.94
N GLY A 448 20.58 1.02 19.18
CA GLY A 448 20.22 2.19 18.40
C GLY A 448 19.16 1.93 17.32
N CYS A 449 18.55 0.73 17.28
CA CYS A 449 17.49 0.42 16.31
C CYS A 449 16.29 1.38 16.45
N ALA A 450 16.00 1.82 17.69
CA ALA A 450 14.95 2.77 18.00
C ALA A 450 15.17 4.20 17.44
N GLN A 451 16.33 4.48 16.85
CA GLN A 451 16.60 5.78 16.21
C GLN A 451 15.82 5.93 14.91
N CYS A 452 15.85 4.89 14.04
CA CYS A 452 15.04 4.83 12.82
C CYS A 452 13.66 4.18 13.09
N HIS A 453 13.63 3.10 13.85
CA HIS A 453 12.38 2.50 14.31
C HIS A 453 11.87 3.23 15.57
N ARG A 454 11.58 4.53 15.42
CA ARG A 454 11.05 5.37 16.49
C ARG A 454 9.81 4.73 17.09
N PRO A 455 9.78 4.44 18.41
CA PRO A 455 8.72 3.62 18.99
C PRO A 455 7.32 4.21 18.85
N SER A 456 7.16 5.50 19.16
CA SER A 456 5.84 6.11 19.27
C SER A 456 5.71 7.46 18.57
N TRP A 457 4.48 7.75 18.19
CA TRP A 457 4.02 9.06 17.73
C TRP A 457 2.76 9.47 18.48
N LYS A 458 2.46 10.75 18.48
CA LYS A 458 1.14 11.26 18.83
C LYS A 458 0.45 11.68 17.53
N THR A 459 -0.77 11.21 17.29
CA THR A 459 -1.57 11.69 16.17
C THR A 459 -2.00 13.13 16.40
N GLY A 460 -2.20 13.88 15.33
CA GLY A 460 -2.71 15.24 15.39
C GLY A 460 -4.21 15.29 15.68
N LYS A 461 -4.84 16.44 15.39
CA LYS A 461 -6.31 16.58 15.45
C LYS A 461 -7.03 15.73 14.42
N ASP A 462 -6.29 15.17 13.48
CA ASP A 462 -6.79 14.34 12.39
C ASP A 462 -7.81 15.10 11.51
N ASN A 463 -7.53 16.36 11.23
CA ASN A 463 -8.27 17.16 10.26
C ASN A 463 -7.80 16.78 8.85
N MET A 464 -8.09 15.53 8.50
CA MET A 464 -7.61 14.94 7.26
C MET A 464 -8.16 15.65 6.03
N TRP A 465 -7.39 15.58 4.99
CA TRP A 465 -7.88 15.91 3.67
C TRP A 465 -8.94 14.92 3.19
N VAL A 466 -9.95 15.43 2.47
CA VAL A 466 -11.01 14.62 1.88
C VAL A 466 -10.99 14.76 0.37
N ASP A 467 -10.92 13.63 -0.33
CA ASP A 467 -10.93 13.55 -1.79
C ASP A 467 -12.19 14.18 -2.40
N ALA A 468 -12.07 14.73 -3.60
CA ALA A 468 -13.17 15.41 -4.29
C ALA A 468 -14.38 14.50 -4.53
N SER A 469 -14.17 13.21 -4.81
CA SER A 469 -15.27 12.25 -5.00
C SER A 469 -15.98 11.93 -3.69
N VAL A 470 -15.25 11.82 -2.57
CA VAL A 470 -15.85 11.67 -1.23
C VAL A 470 -16.68 12.88 -0.88
N LYS A 471 -16.16 14.08 -1.15
CA LYS A 471 -16.91 15.34 -0.95
C LYS A 471 -18.16 15.40 -1.82
N ALA A 472 -18.05 15.10 -3.09
CA ALA A 472 -19.18 15.11 -4.02
C ALA A 472 -20.30 14.16 -3.56
N TYR A 473 -19.92 12.95 -3.11
CA TYR A 473 -20.87 12.01 -2.53
C TYR A 473 -21.53 12.57 -1.26
N ALA A 474 -20.75 13.14 -0.36
CA ALA A 474 -21.25 13.72 0.88
C ALA A 474 -22.22 14.87 0.63
N ASP A 475 -21.90 15.77 -0.29
CA ASP A 475 -22.75 16.92 -0.67
C ASP A 475 -24.07 16.45 -1.28
N ALA A 476 -24.01 15.49 -2.22
CA ALA A 476 -25.19 14.93 -2.87
C ALA A 476 -26.14 14.22 -1.88
N ASN A 477 -25.61 13.68 -0.79
CA ASN A 477 -26.36 12.95 0.24
C ASN A 477 -26.56 13.75 1.54
N ASN A 478 -26.11 15.00 1.58
CA ASN A 478 -26.23 15.90 2.72
C ASN A 478 -25.63 15.31 4.02
N LEU A 479 -24.47 14.65 3.90
CA LEU A 479 -23.77 13.99 5.01
C LEU A 479 -22.90 14.94 5.83
N ALA A 480 -22.38 16.01 5.24
CA ALA A 480 -21.57 17.04 5.90
C ALA A 480 -22.35 18.35 6.07
N LYS A 481 -23.47 18.31 6.82
CA LYS A 481 -24.42 19.43 6.98
C LYS A 481 -23.80 20.69 7.59
N ASP A 482 -22.77 20.52 8.43
CA ASP A 482 -22.01 21.59 9.07
C ASP A 482 -20.80 22.05 8.22
N GLY A 483 -20.60 21.43 7.04
CA GLY A 483 -19.43 21.69 6.19
C GLY A 483 -18.16 20.99 6.67
N ASP A 484 -18.22 20.15 7.71
CA ASP A 484 -17.09 19.40 8.23
C ASP A 484 -17.00 18.02 7.58
N TYR A 485 -16.28 17.95 6.47
CA TYR A 485 -16.03 16.70 5.74
C TYR A 485 -15.07 15.76 6.49
N THR A 486 -14.35 16.25 7.50
CA THR A 486 -13.39 15.41 8.24
C THR A 486 -14.07 14.34 9.09
N LYS A 487 -15.38 14.47 9.36
CA LYS A 487 -16.19 13.49 10.11
C LYS A 487 -16.69 12.32 9.25
N LEU A 488 -16.47 12.36 7.94
CA LEU A 488 -16.96 11.31 7.03
C LEU A 488 -16.20 10.00 7.14
N LEU A 489 -14.94 10.04 7.53
CA LEU A 489 -14.06 8.88 7.61
C LEU A 489 -13.64 8.63 9.06
N PRO A 490 -13.20 7.41 9.41
CA PRO A 490 -12.72 7.12 10.76
C PRO A 490 -11.61 8.08 11.19
N LYS A 491 -11.71 8.66 12.40
CA LYS A 491 -10.75 9.62 12.96
C LYS A 491 -9.99 9.05 14.14
N TYR A 492 -8.74 9.48 14.29
CA TYR A 492 -7.81 9.05 15.33
C TYR A 492 -7.13 10.25 16.00
N PRO A 493 -7.89 11.19 16.60
CA PRO A 493 -7.33 12.42 17.11
C PRO A 493 -6.56 12.22 18.42
N ASN A 494 -5.44 12.94 18.53
CA ASN A 494 -4.69 13.18 19.77
C ASN A 494 -4.30 11.93 20.60
N GLN A 495 -4.15 10.76 19.97
CA GLN A 495 -3.77 9.53 20.66
C GLN A 495 -2.31 9.13 20.43
N THR A 496 -1.71 8.45 21.40
CA THR A 496 -0.40 7.82 21.23
C THR A 496 -0.53 6.54 20.45
N ILE A 497 0.35 6.35 19.45
CA ILE A 497 0.47 5.13 18.65
C ILE A 497 1.91 4.63 18.68
N TRP A 498 2.11 3.30 18.51
CA TRP A 498 3.40 2.63 18.63
C TRP A 498 3.78 1.88 17.34
N PRO A 499 4.02 2.60 16.23
CA PRO A 499 4.29 1.98 14.94
C PRO A 499 5.73 1.48 14.78
N TYR A 500 6.67 1.96 15.58
CA TYR A 500 8.09 1.68 15.41
C TYR A 500 8.59 2.07 14.01
N THR A 501 8.38 3.32 13.64
CA THR A 501 8.87 3.98 12.41
C THR A 501 9.09 5.47 12.68
N ASP A 502 10.11 6.04 12.07
CA ASP A 502 10.38 7.50 12.09
C ASP A 502 9.71 8.24 10.93
N MET A 503 9.10 7.53 9.98
CA MET A 503 8.54 8.10 8.75
C MET A 503 9.60 8.80 7.87
N VAL A 504 10.88 8.43 8.01
CA VAL A 504 12.01 8.95 7.23
C VAL A 504 12.46 7.91 6.20
N GLN A 505 13.08 8.37 5.13
CA GLN A 505 13.74 7.51 4.15
C GLN A 505 15.22 7.39 4.47
N HIS A 506 15.70 6.15 4.55
CA HIS A 506 17.10 5.81 4.81
C HIS A 506 17.72 5.03 3.65
N ARG A 507 19.05 4.95 3.64
CA ARG A 507 19.82 4.18 2.68
C ARG A 507 20.49 3.00 3.36
N LEU A 508 20.25 1.82 2.86
CA LEU A 508 20.87 0.58 3.33
C LEU A 508 21.99 0.08 2.41
N PHE A 509 22.10 0.64 1.20
CA PHE A 509 23.10 0.29 0.19
C PHE A 509 23.18 -1.19 -0.12
N MET A 510 22.03 -1.84 -0.22
CA MET A 510 21.93 -3.26 -0.51
C MET A 510 22.11 -3.52 -2.01
N VAL A 511 22.60 -4.71 -2.36
CA VAL A 511 22.62 -5.16 -3.76
C VAL A 511 21.18 -5.24 -4.29
N ASN A 512 20.94 -4.76 -5.51
CA ASN A 512 19.61 -4.66 -6.13
C ASN A 512 18.54 -4.04 -5.20
N ASP A 513 18.93 -2.94 -4.53
CA ASP A 513 18.06 -2.18 -3.65
C ASP A 513 16.92 -1.48 -4.41
N ILE A 514 15.99 -0.88 -3.68
CA ILE A 514 14.96 -0.01 -4.26
C ILE A 514 15.59 0.98 -5.25
N ARG A 515 14.89 1.23 -6.36
CA ARG A 515 15.38 2.01 -7.51
C ARG A 515 16.13 3.30 -7.16
N THR A 516 15.64 4.05 -6.19
CA THR A 516 16.24 5.32 -5.78
C THR A 516 17.33 5.17 -4.70
N GLY A 517 17.45 3.99 -4.10
CA GLY A 517 18.28 3.73 -2.93
C GLY A 517 17.72 4.30 -1.62
N TRP A 518 16.57 4.97 -1.66
CA TRP A 518 15.92 5.59 -0.50
C TRP A 518 14.65 4.83 -0.14
N CYS A 519 14.59 4.26 1.06
CA CYS A 519 13.48 3.45 1.54
C CYS A 519 12.95 3.99 2.87
N ARG A 520 11.64 4.24 2.93
CA ARG A 520 10.99 4.65 4.19
C ARG A 520 11.05 3.52 5.21
N THR A 521 11.40 3.84 6.45
CA THR A 521 11.28 2.93 7.57
C THR A 521 9.82 2.46 7.69
N THR A 522 9.59 1.16 7.52
CA THR A 522 8.24 0.60 7.62
C THR A 522 7.84 0.34 9.06
N PRO A 523 6.56 0.47 9.42
CA PRO A 523 6.06 0.09 10.73
C PRO A 523 6.37 -1.37 11.07
N LEU A 524 6.71 -1.64 12.33
CA LEU A 524 6.93 -3.00 12.82
C LEU A 524 5.70 -3.59 13.51
N TRP A 525 4.73 -2.76 13.93
CA TRP A 525 3.51 -3.24 14.59
C TRP A 525 2.80 -4.33 13.80
N GLY A 526 2.27 -5.32 14.49
CA GLY A 526 1.53 -6.44 13.90
C GLY A 526 2.33 -7.40 13.03
N ARG A 527 3.60 -7.09 12.69
CA ARG A 527 4.42 -7.90 11.77
C ARG A 527 4.71 -9.32 12.29
N GLY A 528 4.69 -9.53 13.58
CA GLY A 528 4.84 -10.86 14.17
C GLY A 528 3.72 -11.84 13.84
N LEU A 529 2.56 -11.35 13.36
CA LEU A 529 1.45 -12.19 12.88
C LEU A 529 1.57 -12.59 11.41
N SER A 530 2.54 -12.08 10.67
CA SER A 530 2.61 -12.26 9.21
C SER A 530 2.59 -13.73 8.80
N ARG A 531 3.40 -14.59 9.44
CA ARG A 531 3.43 -16.03 9.13
C ARG A 531 2.07 -16.70 9.32
N GLN A 532 1.36 -16.34 10.39
CA GLN A 532 0.04 -16.90 10.71
C GLN A 532 -1.02 -16.43 9.71
N LEU A 533 -1.03 -15.16 9.35
CA LEU A 533 -2.10 -14.54 8.57
C LEU A 533 -1.86 -14.63 7.05
N THR A 534 -0.62 -14.40 6.61
CA THR A 534 -0.29 -14.40 5.17
C THR A 534 0.37 -15.70 4.69
N GLY A 535 0.78 -16.56 5.62
CA GLY A 535 1.53 -17.78 5.32
C GLY A 535 3.02 -17.55 5.02
N ALA A 536 3.54 -16.33 5.23
CA ALA A 536 4.95 -15.99 5.04
C ALA A 536 5.41 -14.95 6.07
N ASP A 537 6.71 -14.94 6.35
CA ASP A 537 7.35 -13.97 7.24
C ASP A 537 8.36 -13.09 6.50
N ASP A 538 8.19 -13.00 5.18
CA ASP A 538 9.10 -12.24 4.32
C ASP A 538 9.08 -10.75 4.70
N ARG A 539 10.28 -10.13 4.73
CA ARG A 539 10.50 -8.76 5.19
C ARG A 539 11.33 -7.99 4.16
N MET A 540 11.54 -6.72 4.42
CA MET A 540 12.11 -5.72 3.53
C MET A 540 11.15 -5.35 2.38
N HIS A 541 11.51 -4.32 1.63
CA HIS A 541 10.67 -3.75 0.56
C HIS A 541 10.41 -4.70 -0.63
N ASP A 542 11.16 -5.80 -0.71
CA ASP A 542 11.11 -6.76 -1.83
C ASP A 542 11.03 -8.22 -1.37
N CYS A 543 10.78 -8.48 -0.08
CA CYS A 543 10.70 -9.83 0.49
C CYS A 543 12.02 -10.61 0.49
N ARG A 544 13.18 -9.93 0.44
CA ARG A 544 14.49 -10.59 0.44
C ARG A 544 14.87 -11.24 1.76
N ALA A 545 14.35 -10.77 2.88
CA ALA A 545 14.62 -11.34 4.20
C ALA A 545 13.49 -12.30 4.59
N ARG A 546 13.83 -13.55 4.88
CA ARG A 546 12.89 -14.65 5.23
C ARG A 546 12.56 -14.70 6.72
N THR A 547 13.34 -13.97 7.52
CA THR A 547 13.23 -13.91 8.98
C THR A 547 13.58 -12.52 9.50
N VAL A 548 13.25 -12.24 10.76
CA VAL A 548 13.69 -11.01 11.45
C VAL A 548 15.22 -10.92 11.50
N LEU A 549 15.89 -12.03 11.80
CA LEU A 549 17.36 -12.09 11.85
C LEU A 549 17.98 -11.69 10.49
N GLU A 550 17.48 -12.25 9.40
CA GLU A 550 17.95 -11.89 8.05
C GLU A 550 17.69 -10.41 7.73
N ALA A 551 16.53 -9.87 8.14
CA ALA A 551 16.24 -8.45 7.96
C ALA A 551 17.25 -7.58 8.71
N ILE A 552 17.57 -7.90 9.97
CA ILE A 552 18.59 -7.18 10.75
C ILE A 552 19.95 -7.28 10.07
N MET A 553 20.36 -8.44 9.60
CA MET A 553 21.65 -8.61 8.94
C MET A 553 21.74 -7.89 7.59
N TRP A 554 20.64 -7.76 6.85
CA TRP A 554 20.58 -6.92 5.64
C TRP A 554 20.86 -5.43 5.91
N HIS A 555 20.51 -4.92 7.09
CA HIS A 555 20.84 -3.55 7.51
C HIS A 555 22.34 -3.30 7.61
N GLY A 556 23.15 -4.35 7.79
CA GLY A 556 24.61 -4.28 7.84
C GLY A 556 25.32 -4.77 6.59
N TYR A 557 24.63 -4.92 5.46
CA TYR A 557 25.21 -5.40 4.21
C TYR A 557 26.38 -4.51 3.74
N SER A 558 26.23 -3.20 3.81
CA SER A 558 27.28 -2.22 3.48
C SER A 558 27.66 -1.40 4.71
N LYS A 559 28.93 -0.98 4.80
CA LYS A 559 29.39 -0.01 5.83
C LYS A 559 28.81 1.38 5.66
N GLN A 560 28.28 1.68 4.47
CA GLN A 560 27.63 2.95 4.16
C GLN A 560 26.18 3.01 4.65
N SER A 561 25.62 1.87 5.05
CA SER A 561 24.23 1.78 5.56
C SER A 561 24.06 2.65 6.81
N ASP A 562 22.99 3.44 6.85
CA ASP A 562 22.62 4.25 8.02
C ASP A 562 22.43 3.38 9.28
N ALA A 563 22.09 2.10 9.10
CA ALA A 563 21.87 1.13 10.18
C ALA A 563 23.10 0.24 10.50
N TYR A 564 24.24 0.42 9.82
CA TYR A 564 25.41 -0.46 9.97
C TYR A 564 25.87 -0.62 11.42
N ALA A 565 26.00 0.48 12.15
CA ALA A 565 26.48 0.46 13.54
C ALA A 565 25.57 -0.36 14.46
N SER A 566 24.25 -0.30 14.28
CA SER A 566 23.28 -1.08 15.03
C SER A 566 23.39 -2.58 14.70
N THR A 567 23.58 -2.92 13.43
CA THR A 567 23.79 -4.31 13.01
C THR A 567 25.08 -4.90 13.55
N VAL A 568 26.18 -4.12 13.62
CA VAL A 568 27.44 -4.57 14.24
C VAL A 568 27.22 -4.92 15.72
N LYS A 569 26.49 -4.08 16.46
CA LYS A 569 26.14 -4.39 17.85
C LYS A 569 25.32 -5.67 17.96
N PHE A 570 24.30 -5.86 17.10
CA PHE A 570 23.52 -7.10 17.05
C PHE A 570 24.38 -8.32 16.75
N TYR A 571 25.32 -8.20 15.80
CA TYR A 571 26.24 -9.28 15.42
C TYR A 571 27.07 -9.79 16.60
N HIS A 572 27.45 -8.93 17.53
CA HIS A 572 28.24 -9.27 18.72
C HIS A 572 27.41 -9.74 19.93
N LEU A 573 26.08 -9.76 19.85
CA LEU A 573 25.26 -10.30 20.92
C LEU A 573 25.43 -11.80 21.09
N SER A 574 25.18 -12.31 22.29
CA SER A 574 24.98 -13.72 22.53
C SER A 574 23.76 -14.24 21.76
N LYS A 575 23.71 -15.56 21.48
CA LYS A 575 22.53 -16.15 20.84
C LYS A 575 21.25 -15.85 21.63
N ALA A 576 21.28 -15.96 22.94
CA ALA A 576 20.12 -15.68 23.79
C ALA A 576 19.63 -14.23 23.65
N ASP A 577 20.54 -13.26 23.55
CA ASP A 577 20.20 -11.85 23.35
C ASP A 577 19.70 -11.57 21.92
N ARG A 578 20.29 -12.23 20.88
CA ARG A 578 19.75 -12.13 19.51
C ARG A 578 18.32 -12.67 19.43
N ASP A 579 18.08 -13.85 20.02
CA ASP A 579 16.74 -14.46 20.08
C ASP A 579 15.74 -13.54 20.84
N ALA A 580 16.18 -12.85 21.89
CA ALA A 580 15.36 -11.90 22.62
C ALA A 580 14.95 -10.69 21.75
N VAL A 581 15.87 -10.13 20.97
CA VAL A 581 15.56 -9.04 20.01
C VAL A 581 14.55 -9.49 18.96
N VAL A 582 14.74 -10.68 18.38
CA VAL A 582 13.80 -11.26 17.41
C VAL A 582 12.42 -11.41 18.04
N ARG A 583 12.35 -12.00 19.24
CA ARG A 583 11.09 -12.22 19.95
C ARG A 583 10.36 -10.92 20.31
N PHE A 584 11.10 -9.86 20.65
CA PHE A 584 10.51 -8.54 20.85
C PHE A 584 9.85 -8.00 19.57
N ILE A 585 10.57 -8.02 18.43
CA ILE A 585 10.05 -7.55 17.14
C ILE A 585 8.83 -8.38 16.69
N GLU A 586 8.78 -9.65 17.04
CA GLU A 586 7.62 -10.53 16.76
C GLU A 586 6.44 -10.30 17.73
N SER A 587 6.64 -9.57 18.81
CA SER A 587 5.62 -9.33 19.82
C SER A 587 4.88 -8.00 19.65
N ILE A 588 5.47 -7.05 18.96
CA ILE A 588 4.89 -5.71 18.72
C ILE A 588 4.07 -5.65 17.45
#